data_faeebce6e16685dcc29b202d93e8a9cc
#
_entry.id   faeebce6e16685dcc29b202d93e8a9cc
#
_cell.length_a   1.000
_cell.length_b   1.000
_cell.length_c   1.000
_cell.angle_alpha   90.00
_cell.angle_beta   90.00
_cell.angle_gamma   90.00
#
_symmetry.space_group_name_H-M   'P 1'
#
loop_
_entity.id
_entity.type
_entity.pdbx_description
1 polymer ?
#
loop_
_entity_poly.entity_id
_entity_poly.type
_entity_poly.pdbx_seq_one_letter_code
_entity_poly.pdbx_strand_id
1 'polypeptide(L)'
;MEALPLPLSDRLREAVRPIHERIEKLPFFTSLSARALPFERYLDQLRAMAIVEATLERVLLSTRHPAVAAARDAVPSRLEALLSDLASFDRRGPLPDDPAPAATALGLSRALLLLSADRPAALLGPLYVTTGMTLGNLVHLQDARACAGGGGTGWYEGHGAGTAPAFRRLCAVLDGLTLAPGEAAAAIDAAVACAEALEQVHAALDPATRPHRRLLATTLNPEAGSHPVPSDPSELSAALRAGARCLEEYPYFLSRYGERGRRFTGSDAAWLVSLTGLPPADVSGQVGWLASVLARKGIPSLLLERQLVLLAEELRAGGVPRDGGVLESAARSLADRRREALPEEVAARLAGTFVASSGHGPEEERRAAADLLLAAVADEAAGLAGTVRAVTEWFRGPRYPGSWNEAVDVLVRDALAAAARRGPEGPAG
;
A
#
# COMPACT_ATOMS: atom_id res chain seq x y z
N MET A 1 -40.59 -50.88 3.26
CA MET A 1 -39.13 -50.74 3.27
C MET A 1 -38.86 -49.24 3.42
N GLU A 2 -38.59 -48.78 4.64
CA GLU A 2 -38.17 -47.40 4.83
C GLU A 2 -36.83 -47.21 4.11
N ALA A 3 -36.74 -46.16 3.28
CA ALA A 3 -35.48 -45.84 2.60
C ALA A 3 -34.44 -45.51 3.69
N LEU A 4 -33.29 -46.15 3.63
CA LEU A 4 -32.17 -45.78 4.51
C LEU A 4 -31.91 -44.27 4.38
N PRO A 5 -31.74 -43.57 5.50
CA PRO A 5 -31.44 -42.14 5.43
C PRO A 5 -30.17 -41.91 4.64
N LEU A 6 -30.16 -40.83 3.83
CA LEU A 6 -28.96 -40.41 3.06
C LEU A 6 -27.74 -40.27 3.97
N PRO A 7 -26.52 -40.58 3.50
CA PRO A 7 -25.29 -40.35 4.20
C PRO A 7 -25.18 -38.90 4.73
N LEU A 8 -24.50 -38.70 5.83
CA LEU A 8 -24.36 -37.33 6.45
C LEU A 8 -23.74 -36.33 5.49
N SER A 9 -22.72 -36.73 4.74
CA SER A 9 -22.05 -35.87 3.75
C SER A 9 -23.01 -35.43 2.63
N ASP A 10 -23.91 -36.29 2.18
CA ASP A 10 -24.90 -35.93 1.16
C ASP A 10 -25.97 -34.98 1.71
N ARG A 11 -26.44 -35.20 2.94
CA ARG A 11 -27.36 -34.28 3.63
C ARG A 11 -26.76 -32.89 3.84
N LEU A 12 -25.51 -32.84 4.25
CA LEU A 12 -24.76 -31.58 4.38
C LEU A 12 -24.65 -30.87 3.03
N ARG A 13 -24.28 -31.60 1.98
CA ARG A 13 -24.18 -31.04 0.62
C ARG A 13 -25.50 -30.44 0.14
N GLU A 14 -26.62 -31.20 0.30
CA GLU A 14 -27.94 -30.71 -0.09
C GLU A 14 -28.37 -29.47 0.67
N ALA A 15 -28.09 -29.41 1.98
CA ALA A 15 -28.45 -28.28 2.82
C ALA A 15 -27.68 -27.00 2.48
N VAL A 16 -26.39 -27.09 2.16
CA VAL A 16 -25.56 -25.90 1.88
C VAL A 16 -25.55 -25.49 0.40
N ARG A 17 -25.97 -26.35 -0.53
CA ARG A 17 -25.93 -26.10 -1.97
C ARG A 17 -26.57 -24.76 -2.38
N PRO A 18 -27.79 -24.39 -1.91
CA PRO A 18 -28.42 -23.14 -2.32
C PRO A 18 -27.61 -21.90 -1.90
N ILE A 19 -26.93 -22.00 -0.76
CA ILE A 19 -26.09 -20.90 -0.23
C ILE A 19 -24.81 -20.78 -1.06
N HIS A 20 -24.18 -21.91 -1.36
CA HIS A 20 -23.01 -21.97 -2.23
C HIS A 20 -23.28 -21.32 -3.60
N GLU A 21 -24.42 -21.62 -4.23
CA GLU A 21 -24.83 -21.01 -5.51
C GLU A 21 -25.05 -19.49 -5.41
N ARG A 22 -25.43 -18.96 -4.23
CA ARG A 22 -25.52 -17.52 -4.00
C ARG A 22 -24.15 -16.91 -3.82
N ILE A 23 -23.26 -17.57 -3.06
CA ILE A 23 -21.87 -17.08 -2.82
C ILE A 23 -21.13 -16.92 -4.15
N GLU A 24 -21.22 -17.88 -5.07
CA GLU A 24 -20.56 -17.81 -6.38
C GLU A 24 -21.01 -16.61 -7.24
N LYS A 25 -22.21 -16.07 -6.99
CA LYS A 25 -22.77 -14.93 -7.70
C LYS A 25 -22.45 -13.59 -7.05
N LEU A 26 -21.81 -13.59 -5.89
CA LEU A 26 -21.44 -12.33 -5.21
C LEU A 26 -20.44 -11.51 -6.05
N PRO A 27 -20.49 -10.17 -5.97
CA PRO A 27 -19.59 -9.29 -6.70
C PRO A 27 -18.11 -9.58 -6.47
N PHE A 28 -17.74 -10.09 -5.30
CA PHE A 28 -16.37 -10.53 -5.02
C PHE A 28 -15.93 -11.62 -6.01
N PHE A 29 -16.65 -12.73 -6.12
CA PHE A 29 -16.26 -13.86 -6.97
C PHE A 29 -16.39 -13.54 -8.45
N THR A 30 -17.43 -12.81 -8.85
CA THR A 30 -17.58 -12.39 -10.24
C THR A 30 -16.47 -11.44 -10.68
N SER A 31 -16.03 -10.54 -9.82
CA SER A 31 -14.88 -9.64 -10.07
C SER A 31 -13.55 -10.40 -10.08
N LEU A 32 -13.39 -11.40 -9.20
CA LEU A 32 -12.20 -12.26 -9.18
C LEU A 32 -12.08 -13.04 -10.49
N SER A 33 -13.13 -13.72 -10.93
CA SER A 33 -13.16 -14.46 -12.19
C SER A 33 -12.98 -13.59 -13.43
N ALA A 34 -13.44 -12.34 -13.39
CA ALA A 34 -13.21 -11.34 -14.43
C ALA A 34 -11.78 -10.72 -14.36
N ARG A 35 -10.95 -11.10 -13.37
CA ARG A 35 -9.63 -10.50 -13.08
C ARG A 35 -9.69 -8.99 -12.85
N ALA A 36 -10.81 -8.53 -12.33
CA ALA A 36 -11.10 -7.12 -12.03
C ALA A 36 -11.21 -6.85 -10.52
N LEU A 37 -10.94 -7.87 -9.67
CA LEU A 37 -10.98 -7.71 -8.22
C LEU A 37 -9.80 -6.83 -7.78
N PRO A 38 -10.04 -5.73 -7.02
CA PRO A 38 -8.97 -4.96 -6.40
C PRO A 38 -8.16 -5.84 -5.44
N PHE A 39 -6.82 -5.70 -5.47
CA PHE A 39 -5.92 -6.50 -4.63
C PHE A 39 -6.24 -6.38 -3.14
N GLU A 40 -6.68 -5.21 -2.71
CA GLU A 40 -7.06 -4.98 -1.31
C GLU A 40 -8.25 -5.86 -0.88
N ARG A 41 -9.21 -6.11 -1.78
CA ARG A 41 -10.33 -7.02 -1.50
C ARG A 41 -9.89 -8.46 -1.36
N TYR A 42 -8.92 -8.87 -2.18
CA TYR A 42 -8.26 -10.17 -2.01
C TYR A 42 -7.59 -10.28 -0.65
N LEU A 43 -6.83 -9.27 -0.25
CA LEU A 43 -6.15 -9.22 1.05
C LEU A 43 -7.15 -9.18 2.22
N ASP A 44 -8.22 -8.39 2.12
CA ASP A 44 -9.28 -8.33 3.13
C ASP A 44 -9.98 -9.69 3.29
N GLN A 45 -10.15 -10.46 2.19
CA GLN A 45 -10.62 -11.85 2.27
C GLN A 45 -9.67 -12.72 3.09
N LEU A 46 -8.38 -12.70 2.78
CA LEU A 46 -7.40 -13.51 3.52
C LEU A 46 -7.38 -13.15 5.00
N ARG A 47 -7.47 -11.87 5.35
CA ARG A 47 -7.54 -11.39 6.74
C ARG A 47 -8.79 -11.89 7.45
N ALA A 48 -9.96 -11.78 6.82
CA ALA A 48 -11.22 -12.29 7.36
C ALA A 48 -11.19 -13.81 7.54
N MET A 49 -10.66 -14.53 6.55
CA MET A 49 -10.56 -15.99 6.61
C MET A 49 -9.54 -16.46 7.64
N ALA A 50 -8.46 -15.71 7.91
CA ALA A 50 -7.51 -16.05 8.98
C ALA A 50 -8.19 -16.05 10.37
N ILE A 51 -9.12 -15.12 10.60
CA ILE A 51 -9.91 -15.08 11.85
C ILE A 51 -10.78 -16.34 11.96
N VAL A 52 -11.46 -16.72 10.88
CA VAL A 52 -12.35 -17.91 10.86
C VAL A 52 -11.56 -19.21 11.02
N GLU A 53 -10.51 -19.40 10.20
CA GLU A 53 -9.69 -20.62 10.20
C GLU A 53 -8.98 -20.81 11.55
N ALA A 54 -8.36 -19.76 12.12
CA ALA A 54 -7.71 -19.85 13.41
C ALA A 54 -8.70 -20.22 14.54
N THR A 55 -9.92 -19.65 14.49
CA THR A 55 -10.96 -19.98 15.49
C THR A 55 -11.44 -21.40 15.33
N LEU A 56 -11.76 -21.82 14.09
CA LEU A 56 -12.22 -23.17 13.82
C LEU A 56 -11.19 -24.22 14.22
N GLU A 57 -9.93 -24.04 13.85
CA GLU A 57 -8.84 -24.94 14.23
C GLU A 57 -8.71 -25.04 15.75
N ARG A 58 -8.75 -23.92 16.45
CA ARG A 58 -8.71 -23.87 17.93
C ARG A 58 -9.84 -24.69 18.55
N VAL A 59 -11.10 -24.51 18.11
CA VAL A 59 -12.24 -25.20 18.71
C VAL A 59 -12.22 -26.70 18.36
N LEU A 60 -11.79 -27.08 17.16
CA LEU A 60 -11.62 -28.46 16.75
C LEU A 60 -10.53 -29.19 17.56
N LEU A 61 -9.43 -28.49 17.91
CA LEU A 61 -8.36 -29.05 18.73
C LEU A 61 -8.75 -29.14 20.21
N SER A 62 -9.60 -28.22 20.71
CA SER A 62 -9.99 -28.19 22.11
C SER A 62 -11.15 -29.15 22.45
N THR A 63 -11.93 -29.58 21.46
CA THR A 63 -13.06 -30.48 21.72
C THR A 63 -12.61 -31.91 22.02
N ARG A 64 -13.30 -32.55 22.97
CA ARG A 64 -13.11 -33.98 23.29
C ARG A 64 -14.12 -34.89 22.63
N HIS A 65 -14.99 -34.35 21.77
CA HIS A 65 -16.03 -35.16 21.09
C HIS A 65 -15.37 -36.10 20.06
N PRO A 66 -15.55 -37.43 20.19
CA PRO A 66 -14.81 -38.41 19.36
C PRO A 66 -15.08 -38.29 17.87
N ALA A 67 -16.32 -38.00 17.49
CA ALA A 67 -16.69 -37.84 16.09
C ALA A 67 -16.01 -36.59 15.47
N VAL A 68 -15.91 -35.50 16.23
CA VAL A 68 -15.22 -34.27 15.77
C VAL A 68 -13.71 -34.49 15.66
N ALA A 69 -13.11 -35.20 16.63
CA ALA A 69 -11.69 -35.55 16.57
C ALA A 69 -11.39 -36.40 15.33
N ALA A 70 -12.19 -37.47 15.06
CA ALA A 70 -12.01 -38.30 13.88
C ALA A 70 -12.15 -37.53 12.56
N ALA A 71 -13.12 -36.61 12.45
CA ALA A 71 -13.32 -35.78 11.27
C ALA A 71 -12.20 -34.76 11.09
N ARG A 72 -11.73 -34.12 12.18
CA ARG A 72 -10.57 -33.20 12.15
C ARG A 72 -9.31 -33.90 11.64
N ASP A 73 -9.01 -35.10 12.15
CA ASP A 73 -7.79 -35.84 11.80
C ASP A 73 -7.79 -36.31 10.32
N ALA A 74 -8.94 -36.29 9.64
CA ALA A 74 -9.05 -36.56 8.22
C ALA A 74 -8.61 -35.40 7.32
N VAL A 75 -8.50 -34.18 7.85
CA VAL A 75 -8.24 -32.98 7.08
C VAL A 75 -6.99 -32.25 7.58
N PRO A 76 -5.99 -31.97 6.73
CA PRO A 76 -4.85 -31.16 7.12
C PRO A 76 -5.26 -29.69 7.36
N SER A 77 -4.53 -29.00 8.26
CA SER A 77 -4.68 -27.56 8.48
C SER A 77 -4.28 -26.76 7.23
N ARG A 78 -4.93 -25.60 7.04
CA ARG A 78 -4.60 -24.59 6.01
C ARG A 78 -4.15 -23.28 6.61
N LEU A 79 -4.21 -23.16 7.93
CA LEU A 79 -3.92 -21.90 8.62
C LEU A 79 -2.48 -21.43 8.38
N GLU A 80 -1.52 -22.35 8.36
CA GLU A 80 -0.11 -22.02 8.11
C GLU A 80 0.08 -21.40 6.72
N ALA A 81 -0.52 -21.97 5.67
CA ALA A 81 -0.46 -21.43 4.32
C ALA A 81 -1.07 -20.02 4.25
N LEU A 82 -2.23 -19.82 4.90
CA LEU A 82 -2.91 -18.53 4.97
C LEU A 82 -2.07 -17.47 5.70
N LEU A 83 -1.48 -17.82 6.84
CA LEU A 83 -0.60 -16.91 7.58
C LEU A 83 0.69 -16.58 6.81
N SER A 84 1.24 -17.55 6.07
CA SER A 84 2.39 -17.32 5.18
C SER A 84 2.05 -16.36 4.04
N ASP A 85 0.85 -16.49 3.45
CA ASP A 85 0.37 -15.56 2.42
C ASP A 85 0.28 -14.15 2.98
N LEU A 86 -0.36 -13.95 4.13
CA LEU A 86 -0.46 -12.65 4.80
C LEU A 86 0.92 -12.06 5.12
N ALA A 87 1.82 -12.85 5.69
CA ALA A 87 3.19 -12.41 5.99
C ALA A 87 3.97 -12.00 4.73
N SER A 88 3.67 -12.62 3.58
CA SER A 88 4.28 -12.22 2.29
C SER A 88 3.86 -10.82 1.84
N PHE A 89 2.62 -10.43 2.15
CA PHE A 89 2.08 -9.12 1.81
C PHE A 89 2.49 -8.03 2.81
N ASP A 90 2.61 -8.32 4.09
CA ASP A 90 3.08 -7.37 5.11
C ASP A 90 4.47 -6.82 4.79
N ARG A 91 5.34 -7.61 4.14
CA ARG A 91 6.65 -7.16 3.66
C ARG A 91 6.59 -6.10 2.56
N ARG A 92 5.42 -5.90 1.93
CA ARG A 92 5.21 -4.89 0.88
C ARG A 92 4.89 -3.49 1.45
N GLY A 93 4.78 -3.36 2.77
CA GLY A 93 4.45 -2.12 3.47
C GLY A 93 3.01 -2.07 4.00
N PRO A 94 2.60 -0.97 4.64
CA PRO A 94 1.26 -0.84 5.20
C PRO A 94 0.22 -0.82 4.08
N LEU A 95 -0.64 -1.83 4.06
CA LEU A 95 -1.73 -1.96 3.10
C LEU A 95 -3.05 -1.47 3.73
N PRO A 96 -3.94 -0.87 2.94
CA PRO A 96 -5.26 -0.45 3.42
C PRO A 96 -6.03 -1.62 4.02
N ASP A 97 -6.81 -1.36 5.05
CA ASP A 97 -7.62 -2.33 5.77
C ASP A 97 -9.08 -1.89 5.78
N ASP A 98 -10.00 -2.80 5.44
CA ASP A 98 -11.44 -2.61 5.60
C ASP A 98 -11.90 -3.46 6.80
N PRO A 99 -12.35 -2.84 7.90
CA PRO A 99 -12.77 -3.60 9.08
C PRO A 99 -14.08 -4.38 8.90
N ALA A 100 -14.90 -4.09 7.88
CA ALA A 100 -16.21 -4.70 7.75
C ALA A 100 -16.17 -6.22 7.53
N PRO A 101 -15.33 -6.78 6.62
CA PRO A 101 -15.20 -8.24 6.47
C PRO A 101 -14.67 -8.92 7.73
N ALA A 102 -13.70 -8.28 8.40
CA ALA A 102 -13.14 -8.80 9.66
C ALA A 102 -14.17 -8.80 10.79
N ALA A 103 -14.98 -7.75 10.92
CA ALA A 103 -16.07 -7.70 11.90
C ALA A 103 -17.11 -8.81 11.68
N THR A 104 -17.45 -9.09 10.42
CA THR A 104 -18.36 -10.19 10.06
C THR A 104 -17.73 -11.56 10.38
N ALA A 105 -16.44 -11.76 10.09
CA ALA A 105 -15.69 -12.97 10.44
C ALA A 105 -15.62 -13.20 11.95
N LEU A 106 -15.49 -12.13 12.76
CA LEU A 106 -15.55 -12.22 14.22
C LEU A 106 -16.92 -12.68 14.72
N GLY A 107 -18.01 -12.32 14.04
CA GLY A 107 -19.36 -12.83 14.30
C GLY A 107 -19.44 -14.35 14.16
N LEU A 108 -18.92 -14.88 13.04
CA LEU A 108 -18.82 -16.34 12.81
C LEU A 108 -17.92 -17.00 13.86
N SER A 109 -16.77 -16.42 14.16
CA SER A 109 -15.85 -16.93 15.19
C SER A 109 -16.52 -17.06 16.55
N ARG A 110 -17.32 -16.07 16.95
CA ARG A 110 -18.11 -16.13 18.19
C ARG A 110 -19.11 -17.29 18.16
N ALA A 111 -19.80 -17.50 17.04
CA ALA A 111 -20.73 -18.62 16.89
C ALA A 111 -20.02 -19.97 17.02
N LEU A 112 -18.84 -20.14 16.41
CA LEU A 112 -18.02 -21.36 16.52
C LEU A 112 -17.60 -21.65 17.97
N LEU A 113 -17.23 -20.62 18.74
CA LEU A 113 -16.87 -20.76 20.16
C LEU A 113 -18.09 -21.24 20.99
N LEU A 114 -19.28 -20.67 20.75
CA LEU A 114 -20.51 -21.09 21.42
C LEU A 114 -20.89 -22.52 21.05
N LEU A 115 -20.82 -22.90 19.77
CA LEU A 115 -21.04 -24.28 19.33
C LEU A 115 -20.10 -25.27 20.02
N SER A 116 -18.83 -24.92 20.15
CA SER A 116 -17.82 -25.76 20.82
C SER A 116 -18.15 -26.03 22.29
N ALA A 117 -18.72 -25.02 22.98
CA ALA A 117 -19.09 -25.15 24.40
C ALA A 117 -20.38 -25.93 24.59
N ASP A 118 -21.41 -25.65 23.79
CA ASP A 118 -22.77 -26.11 24.02
C ASP A 118 -23.12 -27.40 23.27
N ARG A 119 -22.65 -27.54 22.05
CA ARG A 119 -23.00 -28.64 21.13
C ARG A 119 -21.80 -29.03 20.26
N PRO A 120 -20.74 -29.62 20.81
CA PRO A 120 -19.49 -29.87 20.11
C PRO A 120 -19.63 -30.71 18.84
N ALA A 121 -20.56 -31.67 18.78
CA ALA A 121 -20.83 -32.45 17.56
C ALA A 121 -21.28 -31.59 16.36
N ALA A 122 -21.92 -30.44 16.62
CA ALA A 122 -22.33 -29.51 15.58
C ALA A 122 -21.15 -28.89 14.80
N LEU A 123 -19.92 -28.91 15.35
CA LEU A 123 -18.69 -28.46 14.66
C LEU A 123 -18.37 -29.27 13.38
N LEU A 124 -18.96 -30.48 13.23
CA LEU A 124 -18.87 -31.27 11.97
C LEU A 124 -19.40 -30.49 10.76
N GLY A 125 -20.43 -29.67 10.94
CA GLY A 125 -20.98 -28.82 9.88
C GLY A 125 -20.00 -27.74 9.38
N PRO A 126 -19.53 -26.82 10.23
CA PRO A 126 -18.50 -25.84 9.87
C PRO A 126 -17.24 -26.48 9.26
N LEU A 127 -16.76 -27.60 9.81
CA LEU A 127 -15.61 -28.32 9.26
C LEU A 127 -15.88 -28.80 7.83
N TYR A 128 -17.07 -29.34 7.56
CA TYR A 128 -17.47 -29.74 6.21
C TYR A 128 -17.48 -28.56 5.24
N VAL A 129 -18.11 -27.44 5.63
CA VAL A 129 -18.25 -26.24 4.79
C VAL A 129 -16.88 -25.64 4.45
N THR A 130 -16.03 -25.42 5.45
CA THR A 130 -14.72 -24.79 5.23
C THR A 130 -13.76 -25.69 4.46
N THR A 131 -13.83 -27.02 4.67
CA THR A 131 -13.04 -27.97 3.87
C THR A 131 -13.55 -28.02 2.41
N GLY A 132 -14.87 -27.98 2.21
CA GLY A 132 -15.48 -27.93 0.87
C GLY A 132 -15.08 -26.66 0.10
N MET A 133 -14.99 -25.52 0.78
CA MET A 133 -14.54 -24.26 0.20
C MET A 133 -13.14 -24.35 -0.44
N THR A 134 -12.26 -25.25 0.04
CA THR A 134 -10.93 -25.46 -0.56
C THR A 134 -11.02 -25.95 -2.01
N LEU A 135 -12.05 -26.70 -2.37
CA LEU A 135 -12.29 -27.13 -3.76
C LEU A 135 -12.68 -25.93 -4.64
N GLY A 136 -13.54 -25.05 -4.14
CA GLY A 136 -13.90 -23.79 -4.82
C GLY A 136 -12.68 -22.88 -5.01
N ASN A 137 -11.81 -22.78 -4.01
CA ASN A 137 -10.57 -22.02 -4.11
C ASN A 137 -9.69 -22.48 -5.28
N LEU A 138 -9.58 -23.79 -5.52
CA LEU A 138 -8.81 -24.32 -6.65
C LEU A 138 -9.38 -23.88 -8.01
N VAL A 139 -10.69 -23.72 -8.13
CA VAL A 139 -11.33 -23.22 -9.36
C VAL A 139 -10.85 -21.79 -9.64
N HIS A 140 -10.74 -20.96 -8.62
CA HIS A 140 -10.34 -19.55 -8.72
C HIS A 140 -8.82 -19.31 -8.58
N LEU A 141 -8.01 -20.36 -8.45
CA LEU A 141 -6.57 -20.21 -8.17
C LEU A 141 -5.83 -19.35 -9.20
N GLN A 142 -6.12 -19.53 -10.49
CA GLN A 142 -5.43 -18.75 -11.54
C GLN A 142 -5.81 -17.26 -11.48
N ASP A 143 -7.04 -16.96 -11.12
CA ASP A 143 -7.53 -15.59 -11.01
C ASP A 143 -7.01 -14.94 -9.73
N ALA A 144 -6.91 -15.70 -8.63
CA ALA A 144 -6.26 -15.30 -7.40
C ALA A 144 -4.76 -14.99 -7.61
N ARG A 145 -4.05 -15.83 -8.39
CA ARG A 145 -2.65 -15.58 -8.77
C ARG A 145 -2.48 -14.29 -9.57
N ALA A 146 -3.39 -14.03 -10.51
CA ALA A 146 -3.38 -12.80 -11.28
C ALA A 146 -3.60 -11.57 -10.37
N CYS A 147 -4.56 -11.65 -9.43
CA CYS A 147 -4.86 -10.60 -8.48
C CYS A 147 -3.69 -10.36 -7.49
N ALA A 148 -3.06 -11.43 -6.99
CA ALA A 148 -1.98 -11.36 -6.00
C ALA A 148 -0.60 -10.97 -6.58
N GLY A 149 -0.47 -10.87 -7.90
CA GLY A 149 0.79 -10.55 -8.56
C GLY A 149 1.86 -11.66 -8.45
N GLY A 150 1.43 -12.92 -8.44
CA GLY A 150 2.29 -14.11 -8.53
C GLY A 150 2.79 -14.68 -7.21
N GLY A 151 2.36 -14.15 -6.04
CA GLY A 151 2.71 -14.69 -4.72
C GLY A 151 1.58 -14.56 -3.72
N GLY A 152 1.63 -15.30 -2.57
CA GLY A 152 0.62 -15.21 -1.53
C GLY A 152 -0.71 -15.86 -1.92
N THR A 153 -0.67 -17.05 -2.51
CA THR A 153 -1.84 -17.83 -2.95
C THR A 153 -1.91 -19.23 -2.36
N GLY A 154 -1.08 -19.51 -1.36
CA GLY A 154 -1.00 -20.83 -0.73
C GLY A 154 -2.34 -21.30 -0.14
N TRP A 155 -3.13 -20.37 0.40
CA TRP A 155 -4.48 -20.69 0.89
C TRP A 155 -5.43 -21.11 -0.24
N TYR A 156 -5.34 -20.51 -1.42
CA TYR A 156 -6.09 -20.92 -2.60
C TYR A 156 -5.58 -22.24 -3.21
N GLU A 157 -4.30 -22.51 -3.10
CA GLU A 157 -3.69 -23.77 -3.54
C GLU A 157 -4.13 -24.96 -2.70
N GLY A 158 -4.60 -24.71 -1.48
CA GLY A 158 -5.03 -25.72 -0.53
C GLY A 158 -3.94 -26.75 -0.27
N HIS A 159 -4.20 -28.01 -0.59
CA HIS A 159 -3.23 -29.10 -0.48
C HIS A 159 -2.76 -29.59 -1.87
N GLY A 160 -2.87 -28.74 -2.89
CA GLY A 160 -2.55 -29.11 -4.26
C GLY A 160 -3.38 -30.33 -4.74
N ALA A 161 -2.70 -31.33 -5.29
CA ALA A 161 -3.34 -32.59 -5.73
C ALA A 161 -4.00 -33.38 -4.57
N GLY A 162 -3.65 -33.08 -3.32
CA GLY A 162 -4.22 -33.69 -2.12
C GLY A 162 -5.56 -33.13 -1.68
N THR A 163 -6.03 -32.00 -2.24
CA THR A 163 -7.25 -31.30 -1.80
C THR A 163 -8.50 -32.16 -1.99
N ALA A 164 -8.76 -32.64 -3.18
CA ALA A 164 -9.93 -33.51 -3.43
C ALA A 164 -9.87 -34.85 -2.68
N PRO A 165 -8.71 -35.53 -2.58
CA PRO A 165 -8.56 -36.67 -1.69
C PRO A 165 -8.88 -36.37 -0.22
N ALA A 166 -8.42 -35.22 0.33
CA ALA A 166 -8.71 -34.83 1.72
C ALA A 166 -10.21 -34.65 1.94
N PHE A 167 -10.90 -33.95 1.05
CA PHE A 167 -12.34 -33.76 1.15
C PHE A 167 -13.11 -35.09 1.06
N ARG A 168 -12.71 -36.01 0.16
CA ARG A 168 -13.33 -37.36 0.10
C ARG A 168 -13.10 -38.16 1.38
N ARG A 169 -11.91 -38.07 1.99
CA ARG A 169 -11.64 -38.70 3.29
C ARG A 169 -12.56 -38.15 4.37
N LEU A 170 -12.73 -36.83 4.43
CA LEU A 170 -13.67 -36.22 5.37
C LEU A 170 -15.10 -36.76 5.17
N CYS A 171 -15.61 -36.78 3.93
CA CYS A 171 -16.95 -37.34 3.63
C CYS A 171 -17.07 -38.78 4.10
N ALA A 172 -16.07 -39.62 3.78
CA ALA A 172 -16.09 -41.04 4.19
C ALA A 172 -16.10 -41.19 5.73
N VAL A 173 -15.35 -40.32 6.46
CA VAL A 173 -15.41 -40.33 7.93
C VAL A 173 -16.78 -39.90 8.43
N LEU A 174 -17.33 -38.80 7.90
CA LEU A 174 -18.66 -38.30 8.29
C LEU A 174 -19.77 -39.36 8.10
N ASP A 175 -19.70 -40.08 6.98
CA ASP A 175 -20.69 -41.12 6.64
C ASP A 175 -20.56 -42.39 7.51
N GLY A 176 -19.36 -42.62 8.07
CA GLY A 176 -19.09 -43.72 8.98
C GLY A 176 -19.36 -43.40 10.46
N LEU A 177 -19.73 -42.16 10.80
CA LEU A 177 -19.95 -41.77 12.20
C LEU A 177 -21.23 -42.34 12.77
N THR A 178 -21.17 -42.84 14.00
CA THR A 178 -22.34 -43.11 14.82
C THR A 178 -22.59 -41.93 15.75
N LEU A 179 -23.58 -41.11 15.40
CA LEU A 179 -23.97 -39.90 16.13
C LEU A 179 -25.14 -40.17 17.05
N ALA A 180 -25.18 -39.47 18.20
CA ALA A 180 -26.33 -39.50 19.09
C ALA A 180 -27.58 -38.86 18.44
N PRO A 181 -28.80 -39.18 18.92
CA PRO A 181 -30.00 -38.55 18.40
C PRO A 181 -29.91 -37.02 18.42
N GLY A 182 -30.18 -36.37 17.27
CA GLY A 182 -30.16 -34.94 17.10
C GLY A 182 -28.78 -34.34 16.72
N GLU A 183 -27.67 -35.05 16.91
CA GLU A 183 -26.34 -34.51 16.57
C GLU A 183 -26.15 -34.30 15.06
N ALA A 184 -26.66 -35.22 14.25
CA ALA A 184 -26.61 -35.05 12.81
C ALA A 184 -27.44 -33.85 12.32
N ALA A 185 -28.62 -33.61 12.92
CA ALA A 185 -29.42 -32.42 12.61
C ALA A 185 -28.66 -31.13 13.06
N ALA A 186 -28.13 -31.14 14.27
CA ALA A 186 -27.33 -29.99 14.77
C ALA A 186 -26.12 -29.69 13.89
N ALA A 187 -25.46 -30.72 13.33
CA ALA A 187 -24.35 -30.53 12.39
C ALA A 187 -24.80 -29.90 11.06
N ILE A 188 -25.97 -30.33 10.54
CA ILE A 188 -26.55 -29.75 9.33
C ILE A 188 -26.96 -28.29 9.56
N ASP A 189 -27.66 -27.99 10.65
CA ASP A 189 -28.05 -26.62 11.00
C ASP A 189 -26.83 -25.71 11.14
N ALA A 190 -25.78 -26.22 11.79
CA ALA A 190 -24.51 -25.48 11.94
C ALA A 190 -23.76 -25.28 10.60
N ALA A 191 -23.88 -26.24 9.67
CA ALA A 191 -23.33 -26.09 8.33
C ALA A 191 -24.04 -24.98 7.54
N VAL A 192 -25.38 -24.95 7.60
CA VAL A 192 -26.18 -23.88 6.99
C VAL A 192 -25.81 -22.52 7.59
N ALA A 193 -25.81 -22.40 8.92
CA ALA A 193 -25.45 -21.14 9.59
C ALA A 193 -24.02 -20.69 9.27
N CYS A 194 -23.07 -21.62 9.18
CA CYS A 194 -21.69 -21.31 8.78
C CYS A 194 -21.61 -20.81 7.33
N ALA A 195 -22.30 -21.47 6.39
CA ALA A 195 -22.34 -21.07 4.99
C ALA A 195 -22.99 -19.68 4.81
N GLU A 196 -24.07 -19.38 5.53
CA GLU A 196 -24.72 -18.07 5.53
C GLU A 196 -23.80 -16.98 6.12
N ALA A 197 -23.06 -17.28 7.19
CA ALA A 197 -22.09 -16.35 7.74
C ALA A 197 -20.92 -16.09 6.76
N LEU A 198 -20.45 -17.11 6.05
CA LEU A 198 -19.45 -16.96 5.00
C LEU A 198 -20.00 -16.17 3.80
N GLU A 199 -21.27 -16.34 3.43
CA GLU A 199 -21.94 -15.48 2.44
C GLU A 199 -21.88 -14.01 2.87
N GLN A 200 -22.16 -13.69 4.13
CA GLN A 200 -22.08 -12.34 4.67
C GLN A 200 -20.64 -11.79 4.67
N VAL A 201 -19.64 -12.62 5.01
CA VAL A 201 -18.22 -12.22 4.92
C VAL A 201 -17.87 -11.82 3.48
N HIS A 202 -18.25 -12.64 2.50
CA HIS A 202 -17.96 -12.37 1.09
C HIS A 202 -18.82 -11.21 0.52
N ALA A 203 -20.03 -11.00 1.01
CA ALA A 203 -20.84 -9.83 0.66
C ALA A 203 -20.22 -8.53 1.17
N ALA A 204 -19.59 -8.56 2.36
CA ALA A 204 -18.83 -7.41 2.89
C ALA A 204 -17.55 -7.11 2.08
N LEU A 205 -17.11 -8.03 1.22
CA LEU A 205 -15.98 -7.87 0.31
C LEU A 205 -16.37 -7.28 -1.06
N ASP A 206 -17.62 -6.84 -1.24
CA ASP A 206 -18.08 -6.25 -2.51
C ASP A 206 -17.15 -5.09 -2.91
N PRO A 207 -16.51 -5.15 -4.10
CA PRO A 207 -15.64 -4.08 -4.57
C PRO A 207 -16.31 -2.70 -4.66
N ALA A 208 -17.64 -2.69 -4.92
CA ALA A 208 -18.40 -1.46 -5.06
C ALA A 208 -18.72 -0.78 -3.71
N THR A 209 -18.78 -1.56 -2.62
CA THR A 209 -19.14 -1.03 -1.29
C THR A 209 -17.96 -0.55 -0.49
N ARG A 210 -16.74 -0.84 -0.93
CA ARG A 210 -15.56 -0.30 -0.26
C ARG A 210 -15.67 1.21 -0.26
N PRO A 211 -15.81 1.86 0.90
CA PRO A 211 -15.56 3.28 0.95
C PRO A 211 -14.15 3.44 0.39
N HIS A 212 -13.97 4.26 -0.64
CA HIS A 212 -12.64 4.68 -1.07
C HIS A 212 -11.98 5.30 0.16
N ARG A 213 -11.35 4.48 0.97
CA ARG A 213 -10.54 4.95 2.08
C ARG A 213 -9.37 5.62 1.41
N ARG A 214 -9.53 6.93 1.18
CA ARG A 214 -8.42 7.75 0.71
C ARG A 214 -7.31 7.54 1.70
N LEU A 215 -6.29 6.78 1.29
CA LEU A 215 -5.08 6.71 2.07
C LEU A 215 -4.61 8.16 2.21
N LEU A 216 -4.31 8.58 3.42
CA LEU A 216 -3.88 9.96 3.67
C LEU A 216 -2.37 9.97 3.89
N ALA A 217 -1.73 11.07 3.53
CA ALA A 217 -0.31 11.28 3.77
C ALA A 217 0.07 11.09 5.26
N THR A 218 -0.87 11.35 6.19
CA THR A 218 -0.72 11.07 7.62
C THR A 218 -0.48 9.60 7.95
N THR A 219 -0.86 8.67 7.07
CA THR A 219 -0.57 7.23 7.24
C THR A 219 0.91 6.94 7.02
N LEU A 220 1.57 7.67 6.13
CA LEU A 220 3.01 7.54 5.84
C LEU A 220 3.86 8.40 6.78
N ASN A 221 3.33 9.53 7.19
CA ASN A 221 3.98 10.50 8.06
C ASN A 221 2.93 11.18 8.96
N PRO A 222 2.86 10.86 10.25
CA PRO A 222 1.87 11.46 11.16
C PRO A 222 1.92 13.00 11.24
N GLU A 223 3.04 13.62 10.85
CA GLU A 223 3.22 15.07 10.82
C GLU A 223 2.80 15.70 9.47
N ALA A 224 2.44 14.89 8.47
CA ALA A 224 1.97 15.38 7.17
C ALA A 224 0.55 15.94 7.26
N GLY A 225 0.15 16.72 6.26
CA GLY A 225 -1.24 17.13 6.09
C GLY A 225 -2.15 15.95 5.72
N SER A 226 -3.46 16.11 5.94
CA SER A 226 -4.47 15.10 5.57
C SER A 226 -4.73 15.10 4.05
N HIS A 227 -3.67 15.09 3.25
CA HIS A 227 -3.76 15.01 1.79
C HIS A 227 -4.00 13.56 1.34
N PRO A 228 -4.83 13.32 0.31
CA PRO A 228 -5.00 11.97 -0.24
C PRO A 228 -3.70 11.50 -0.91
N VAL A 229 -3.36 10.23 -0.71
CA VAL A 229 -2.27 9.55 -1.41
C VAL A 229 -2.82 8.31 -2.11
N PRO A 230 -2.10 7.75 -3.10
CA PRO A 230 -2.53 6.54 -3.78
C PRO A 230 -2.75 5.38 -2.83
N SER A 231 -3.76 4.57 -3.09
CA SER A 231 -3.97 3.29 -2.41
C SER A 231 -3.38 2.10 -3.18
N ASP A 232 -2.97 2.31 -4.43
CA ASP A 232 -2.32 1.29 -5.24
C ASP A 232 -0.88 1.06 -4.77
N PRO A 233 -0.49 -0.18 -4.43
CA PRO A 233 0.85 -0.48 -3.92
C PRO A 233 1.98 -0.17 -4.92
N SER A 234 1.73 -0.29 -6.22
CA SER A 234 2.73 0.01 -7.26
C SER A 234 2.99 1.50 -7.36
N GLU A 235 1.94 2.32 -7.28
CA GLU A 235 2.02 3.78 -7.23
C GLU A 235 2.77 4.25 -5.98
N LEU A 236 2.40 3.69 -4.83
CA LEU A 236 3.04 4.02 -3.56
C LEU A 236 4.52 3.62 -3.54
N SER A 237 4.85 2.43 -4.05
CA SER A 237 6.23 1.96 -4.16
C SER A 237 7.07 2.85 -5.07
N ALA A 238 6.52 3.29 -6.22
CA ALA A 238 7.18 4.23 -7.12
C ALA A 238 7.45 5.57 -6.41
N ALA A 239 6.48 6.09 -5.66
CA ALA A 239 6.63 7.31 -4.88
C ALA A 239 7.77 7.22 -3.85
N LEU A 240 7.80 6.13 -3.08
CA LEU A 240 8.83 5.91 -2.06
C LEU A 240 10.24 5.74 -2.67
N ARG A 241 10.36 5.04 -3.81
CA ARG A 241 11.65 4.93 -4.53
C ARG A 241 12.11 6.27 -5.07
N ALA A 242 11.22 7.06 -5.67
CA ALA A 242 11.56 8.41 -6.13
C ALA A 242 12.06 9.30 -5.00
N GLY A 243 11.38 9.25 -3.84
CA GLY A 243 11.81 9.97 -2.64
C GLY A 243 13.19 9.52 -2.16
N ALA A 244 13.45 8.21 -2.11
CA ALA A 244 14.76 7.68 -1.71
C ALA A 244 15.89 8.13 -2.65
N ARG A 245 15.68 8.03 -3.97
CA ARG A 245 16.64 8.51 -4.99
C ARG A 245 16.92 10.00 -4.85
N CYS A 246 15.89 10.82 -4.59
CA CYS A 246 16.09 12.26 -4.39
C CYS A 246 16.97 12.56 -3.17
N LEU A 247 16.84 11.80 -2.09
CA LEU A 247 17.68 11.92 -0.89
C LEU A 247 19.12 11.46 -1.13
N GLU A 248 19.32 10.45 -1.99
CA GLU A 248 20.65 9.99 -2.41
C GLU A 248 21.38 11.02 -3.28
N GLU A 249 20.67 11.61 -4.23
CA GLU A 249 21.23 12.66 -5.11
C GLU A 249 21.51 13.98 -4.37
N TYR A 250 20.72 14.29 -3.33
CA TYR A 250 20.84 15.50 -2.54
C TYR A 250 20.97 15.21 -1.02
N PRO A 251 22.16 14.75 -0.55
CA PRO A 251 22.39 14.42 0.86
C PRO A 251 22.15 15.59 1.82
N TYR A 252 22.19 16.82 1.32
CA TYR A 252 21.84 18.04 2.06
C TYR A 252 20.52 17.90 2.83
N PHE A 253 19.48 17.39 2.17
CA PHE A 253 18.16 17.30 2.78
C PHE A 253 18.15 16.34 3.96
N LEU A 254 18.73 15.15 3.77
CA LEU A 254 18.82 14.14 4.83
C LEU A 254 19.74 14.61 5.97
N SER A 255 20.87 15.23 5.63
CA SER A 255 21.83 15.77 6.63
C SER A 255 21.21 16.87 7.48
N ARG A 256 20.32 17.68 6.90
CA ARG A 256 19.68 18.81 7.60
C ARG A 256 18.47 18.40 8.41
N TYR A 257 17.62 17.50 7.90
CA TYR A 257 16.30 17.20 8.47
C TYR A 257 16.18 15.78 9.02
N GLY A 258 17.19 14.92 8.83
CA GLY A 258 17.24 13.55 9.34
C GLY A 258 16.05 12.68 8.91
N GLU A 259 15.67 11.75 9.76
CA GLU A 259 14.55 10.84 9.52
C GLU A 259 13.18 11.55 9.38
N ARG A 260 13.03 12.72 9.99
CA ARG A 260 11.86 13.57 9.78
C ARG A 260 11.76 14.02 8.33
N GLY A 261 12.87 14.46 7.74
CA GLY A 261 12.94 14.83 6.32
C GLY A 261 12.61 13.64 5.42
N ARG A 262 13.14 12.45 5.71
CA ARG A 262 12.84 11.22 4.96
C ARG A 262 11.34 10.91 4.94
N ARG A 263 10.66 11.00 6.10
CA ARG A 263 9.21 10.77 6.17
C ARG A 263 8.42 11.79 5.35
N PHE A 264 8.80 13.08 5.40
CA PHE A 264 8.15 14.11 4.60
C PHE A 264 8.37 13.89 3.10
N THR A 265 9.59 13.58 2.67
CA THR A 265 9.88 13.28 1.25
C THR A 265 9.01 12.13 0.73
N GLY A 266 8.84 11.05 1.52
CA GLY A 266 8.00 9.92 1.13
C GLY A 266 6.51 10.28 1.07
N SER A 267 5.99 11.00 2.07
CA SER A 267 4.58 11.43 2.09
C SER A 267 4.25 12.45 1.00
N ASP A 268 5.16 13.37 0.72
CA ASP A 268 5.00 14.38 -0.33
C ASP A 268 5.07 13.73 -1.72
N ALA A 269 6.00 12.77 -1.94
CA ALA A 269 6.06 12.01 -3.18
C ALA A 269 4.77 11.22 -3.44
N ALA A 270 4.22 10.56 -2.41
CA ALA A 270 2.97 9.83 -2.53
C ALA A 270 1.79 10.79 -2.84
N TRP A 271 1.74 11.95 -2.21
CA TRP A 271 0.73 12.95 -2.53
C TRP A 271 0.86 13.47 -3.97
N LEU A 272 2.08 13.73 -4.46
CA LEU A 272 2.35 14.17 -5.83
C LEU A 272 1.84 13.17 -6.88
N VAL A 273 1.93 11.85 -6.61
CA VAL A 273 1.32 10.84 -7.50
C VAL A 273 -0.19 11.05 -7.61
N SER A 274 -0.88 11.39 -6.51
CA SER A 274 -2.33 11.61 -6.56
C SER A 274 -2.74 12.79 -7.45
N LEU A 275 -1.82 13.73 -7.71
CA LEU A 275 -2.08 14.87 -8.58
C LEU A 275 -2.09 14.50 -10.06
N THR A 276 -1.52 13.37 -10.48
CA THR A 276 -1.41 12.98 -11.91
C THR A 276 -2.77 12.77 -12.60
N GLY A 277 -3.85 12.65 -11.83
CA GLY A 277 -5.22 12.59 -12.34
C GLY A 277 -5.91 13.95 -12.51
N LEU A 278 -5.22 15.06 -12.20
CA LEU A 278 -5.77 16.40 -12.29
C LEU A 278 -5.38 17.07 -13.62
N PRO A 279 -6.13 18.10 -14.06
CA PRO A 279 -5.73 18.95 -15.18
C PRO A 279 -4.34 19.58 -14.95
N PRO A 280 -3.51 19.75 -16.00
CA PRO A 280 -2.13 20.26 -15.86
C PRO A 280 -2.03 21.62 -15.14
N ALA A 281 -3.00 22.50 -15.30
CA ALA A 281 -3.05 23.79 -14.62
C ALA A 281 -3.18 23.63 -13.09
N ASP A 282 -4.03 22.68 -12.65
CA ASP A 282 -4.25 22.40 -11.25
C ASP A 282 -3.01 21.76 -10.62
N VAL A 283 -2.34 20.82 -11.34
CA VAL A 283 -1.06 20.23 -10.92
C VAL A 283 -0.02 21.31 -10.72
N SER A 284 0.14 22.23 -11.68
CA SER A 284 1.08 23.34 -11.59
C SER A 284 0.78 24.25 -10.39
N GLY A 285 -0.49 24.52 -10.11
CA GLY A 285 -0.93 25.29 -8.95
C GLY A 285 -0.56 24.62 -7.63
N GLN A 286 -0.83 23.32 -7.49
CA GLN A 286 -0.52 22.52 -6.31
C GLN A 286 1.00 22.40 -6.07
N VAL A 287 1.76 22.15 -7.13
CA VAL A 287 3.23 22.10 -7.07
C VAL A 287 3.81 23.46 -6.68
N GLY A 288 3.28 24.57 -7.24
CA GLY A 288 3.67 25.91 -6.88
C GLY A 288 3.39 26.25 -5.40
N TRP A 289 2.23 25.81 -4.89
CA TRP A 289 1.92 25.90 -3.46
C TRP A 289 2.93 25.12 -2.61
N LEU A 290 3.22 23.85 -2.97
CA LEU A 290 4.20 23.04 -2.24
C LEU A 290 5.59 23.70 -2.27
N ALA A 291 6.03 24.19 -3.42
CA ALA A 291 7.29 24.94 -3.54
C ALA A 291 7.35 26.11 -2.55
N SER A 292 6.26 26.87 -2.40
CA SER A 292 6.16 27.96 -1.42
C SER A 292 6.22 27.49 0.03
N VAL A 293 5.63 26.33 0.34
CA VAL A 293 5.71 25.72 1.68
C VAL A 293 7.14 25.27 1.99
N LEU A 294 7.80 24.62 1.03
CA LEU A 294 9.16 24.13 1.16
C LEU A 294 10.17 25.28 1.29
N ALA A 295 9.99 26.34 0.48
CA ALA A 295 10.84 27.54 0.54
C ALA A 295 10.85 28.17 1.93
N ARG A 296 9.68 28.32 2.57
CA ARG A 296 9.59 28.84 3.96
C ARG A 296 10.30 27.96 4.98
N LYS A 297 10.53 26.68 4.68
CA LYS A 297 11.34 25.75 5.48
C LYS A 297 12.80 25.73 5.06
N GLY A 298 13.20 26.57 4.10
CA GLY A 298 14.56 26.65 3.58
C GLY A 298 14.94 25.55 2.62
N ILE A 299 13.97 24.98 1.90
CA ILE A 299 14.17 23.93 0.91
C ILE A 299 14.00 24.54 -0.48
N PRO A 300 15.07 24.64 -1.29
CA PRO A 300 15.00 25.20 -2.64
C PRO A 300 14.10 24.39 -3.58
N SER A 301 13.44 25.06 -4.52
CA SER A 301 12.55 24.44 -5.52
C SER A 301 13.26 23.42 -6.42
N LEU A 302 14.58 23.50 -6.54
CA LEU A 302 15.42 22.52 -7.25
C LEU A 302 15.20 21.09 -6.75
N LEU A 303 15.06 20.92 -5.41
CA LEU A 303 14.82 19.60 -4.83
C LEU A 303 13.44 19.06 -5.20
N LEU A 304 12.42 19.91 -5.20
CA LEU A 304 11.08 19.52 -5.63
C LEU A 304 11.04 19.22 -7.13
N GLU A 305 11.69 20.03 -7.96
CA GLU A 305 11.85 19.77 -9.39
C GLU A 305 12.44 18.38 -9.65
N ARG A 306 13.57 18.07 -8.98
CA ARG A 306 14.21 16.77 -9.16
C ARG A 306 13.34 15.64 -8.68
N GLN A 307 12.64 15.81 -7.58
CA GLN A 307 11.69 14.81 -7.05
C GLN A 307 10.55 14.52 -8.05
N LEU A 308 10.01 15.54 -8.72
CA LEU A 308 8.98 15.38 -9.75
C LEU A 308 9.49 14.58 -10.96
N VAL A 309 10.72 14.85 -11.43
CA VAL A 309 11.35 14.11 -12.53
C VAL A 309 11.56 12.65 -12.14
N LEU A 310 12.16 12.40 -10.97
CA LEU A 310 12.38 11.05 -10.46
C LEU A 310 11.07 10.27 -10.28
N LEU A 311 10.02 10.94 -9.84
CA LEU A 311 8.71 10.35 -9.67
C LEU A 311 8.11 9.92 -11.01
N ALA A 312 8.20 10.75 -12.05
CA ALA A 312 7.77 10.39 -13.40
C ALA A 312 8.56 9.20 -13.98
N GLU A 313 9.88 9.15 -13.72
CA GLU A 313 10.74 8.02 -14.10
C GLU A 313 10.30 6.73 -13.39
N GLU A 314 10.07 6.75 -12.07
CA GLU A 314 9.71 5.58 -11.28
C GLU A 314 8.30 5.06 -11.61
N LEU A 315 7.34 5.95 -11.88
CA LEU A 315 6.01 5.56 -12.36
C LEU A 315 6.10 4.83 -13.70
N ARG A 316 6.90 5.35 -14.63
CA ARG A 316 7.11 4.74 -15.95
C ARG A 316 7.83 3.40 -15.84
N ALA A 317 8.90 3.33 -15.04
CA ALA A 317 9.67 2.10 -14.83
C ALA A 317 8.85 1.01 -14.15
N GLY A 318 7.92 1.38 -13.26
CA GLY A 318 6.99 0.48 -12.59
C GLY A 318 5.80 0.03 -13.44
N GLY A 319 5.67 0.49 -14.68
CA GLY A 319 4.51 0.21 -15.53
C GLY A 319 3.18 0.74 -14.98
N VAL A 320 3.26 1.75 -14.11
CA VAL A 320 2.08 2.34 -13.47
C VAL A 320 1.29 3.15 -14.50
N PRO A 321 -0.03 2.93 -14.66
CA PRO A 321 -0.86 3.63 -15.65
C PRO A 321 -1.22 5.06 -15.21
N ARG A 322 -0.19 5.87 -14.92
CA ARG A 322 -0.31 7.29 -14.55
C ARG A 322 0.46 8.16 -15.54
N ASP A 323 -0.11 9.31 -15.86
CA ASP A 323 0.56 10.29 -16.71
C ASP A 323 1.65 11.05 -15.96
N GLY A 324 2.87 10.53 -16.00
CA GLY A 324 4.05 11.21 -15.45
C GLY A 324 4.41 12.51 -16.19
N GLY A 325 3.92 12.73 -17.40
CA GLY A 325 4.20 13.91 -18.21
C GLY A 325 3.71 15.21 -17.58
N VAL A 326 2.62 15.16 -16.79
CA VAL A 326 2.13 16.33 -16.04
C VAL A 326 3.12 16.74 -14.93
N LEU A 327 3.79 15.77 -14.29
CA LEU A 327 4.82 16.02 -13.27
C LEU A 327 6.08 16.61 -13.90
N GLU A 328 6.51 16.06 -15.06
CA GLU A 328 7.64 16.61 -15.82
C GLU A 328 7.35 18.05 -16.31
N SER A 329 6.10 18.34 -16.68
CA SER A 329 5.68 19.69 -17.06
C SER A 329 5.75 20.65 -15.88
N ALA A 330 5.29 20.22 -14.69
CA ALA A 330 5.39 21.02 -13.48
C ALA A 330 6.87 21.26 -13.06
N ALA A 331 7.72 20.24 -13.20
CA ALA A 331 9.17 20.36 -12.98
C ALA A 331 9.80 21.42 -13.90
N ARG A 332 9.49 21.36 -15.19
CA ARG A 332 9.94 22.38 -16.17
C ARG A 332 9.49 23.78 -15.78
N SER A 333 8.25 23.96 -15.34
CA SER A 333 7.75 25.27 -14.91
C SER A 333 8.51 25.83 -13.70
N LEU A 334 8.97 24.98 -12.77
CA LEU A 334 9.85 25.39 -11.67
C LEU A 334 11.24 25.81 -12.18
N ALA A 335 11.82 25.01 -13.07
CA ALA A 335 13.10 25.29 -13.70
C ALA A 335 13.09 26.61 -14.50
N ASP A 336 12.04 26.83 -15.29
CA ASP A 336 11.90 28.04 -16.11
C ASP A 336 11.84 29.30 -15.25
N ARG A 337 11.03 29.29 -14.19
CA ARG A 337 11.00 30.43 -13.23
C ARG A 337 12.36 30.72 -12.62
N ARG A 338 13.16 29.71 -12.29
CA ARG A 338 14.52 29.93 -11.77
C ARG A 338 15.46 30.46 -12.84
N ARG A 339 15.36 29.97 -14.10
CA ARG A 339 16.19 30.49 -15.23
C ARG A 339 15.84 31.92 -15.60
N GLU A 340 14.56 32.31 -15.49
CA GLU A 340 14.13 33.70 -15.65
C GLU A 340 14.76 34.62 -14.60
N ALA A 341 14.79 34.16 -13.34
CA ALA A 341 15.38 34.94 -12.23
C ALA A 341 16.91 34.93 -12.27
N LEU A 342 17.52 33.79 -12.60
CA LEU A 342 18.98 33.62 -12.69
C LEU A 342 19.33 32.74 -13.89
N PRO A 343 19.80 33.31 -15.04
CA PRO A 343 20.13 32.57 -16.24
C PRO A 343 21.16 31.49 -16.00
N GLU A 344 20.99 30.38 -16.72
CA GLU A 344 21.82 29.18 -16.61
C GLU A 344 23.29 29.45 -16.82
N GLU A 345 23.65 30.33 -17.80
CA GLU A 345 25.03 30.74 -18.07
C GLU A 345 25.65 31.48 -16.90
N VAL A 346 24.87 32.34 -16.23
CA VAL A 346 25.32 33.08 -15.05
C VAL A 346 25.48 32.11 -13.89
N ALA A 347 24.49 31.25 -13.66
CA ALA A 347 24.57 30.26 -12.61
C ALA A 347 25.75 29.31 -12.79
N ALA A 348 25.97 28.78 -13.99
CA ALA A 348 27.10 27.90 -14.29
C ALA A 348 28.47 28.57 -14.04
N ARG A 349 28.63 29.81 -14.46
CA ARG A 349 29.86 30.59 -14.22
C ARG A 349 30.11 30.82 -12.71
N LEU A 350 29.07 31.20 -11.98
CA LEU A 350 29.18 31.43 -10.52
C LEU A 350 29.49 30.14 -9.77
N ALA A 351 28.82 29.02 -10.15
CA ALA A 351 29.12 27.70 -9.60
C ALA A 351 30.56 27.27 -9.89
N GLY A 352 31.08 27.50 -11.12
CA GLY A 352 32.46 27.22 -11.47
C GLY A 352 33.46 28.02 -10.61
N THR A 353 33.19 29.29 -10.38
CA THR A 353 34.01 30.13 -9.49
C THR A 353 34.00 29.60 -8.05
N PHE A 354 32.84 29.23 -7.51
CA PHE A 354 32.74 28.65 -6.19
C PHE A 354 33.51 27.32 -6.07
N VAL A 355 33.35 26.41 -7.04
CA VAL A 355 34.03 25.11 -7.06
C VAL A 355 35.57 25.31 -7.05
N ALA A 356 36.07 26.31 -7.80
CA ALA A 356 37.50 26.62 -7.85
C ALA A 356 38.03 27.24 -6.55
N SER A 357 37.24 28.06 -5.84
CA SER A 357 37.69 28.84 -4.68
C SER A 357 37.42 28.21 -3.33
N SER A 358 36.42 27.34 -3.21
CA SER A 358 35.99 26.78 -1.92
C SER A 358 36.96 25.77 -1.29
N GLY A 359 37.76 25.06 -2.10
CA GLY A 359 38.94 24.30 -1.63
C GLY A 359 38.69 23.15 -0.66
N HIS A 360 37.42 22.71 -0.46
CA HIS A 360 37.07 21.71 0.55
C HIS A 360 36.12 20.65 0.00
N GLY A 361 36.42 19.39 0.23
CA GLY A 361 35.60 18.25 -0.20
C GLY A 361 35.72 17.88 -1.68
N PRO A 362 35.06 16.81 -2.13
CA PRO A 362 34.99 16.42 -3.53
C PRO A 362 34.38 17.49 -4.41
N GLU A 363 34.76 17.56 -5.70
CA GLU A 363 34.18 18.51 -6.65
C GLU A 363 32.67 18.38 -6.78
N GLU A 364 32.17 17.16 -6.76
CA GLU A 364 30.76 16.86 -6.87
C GLU A 364 29.95 17.45 -5.70
N GLU A 365 30.44 17.35 -4.46
CA GLU A 365 29.82 17.96 -3.28
C GLU A 365 29.84 19.48 -3.37
N ARG A 366 30.96 20.07 -3.86
CA ARG A 366 31.06 21.50 -4.07
C ARG A 366 30.06 22.00 -5.11
N ARG A 367 29.90 21.24 -6.19
CA ARG A 367 28.93 21.55 -7.24
C ARG A 367 27.50 21.50 -6.70
N ALA A 368 27.14 20.45 -5.99
CA ALA A 368 25.82 20.32 -5.38
C ALA A 368 25.51 21.44 -4.37
N ALA A 369 26.50 21.87 -3.59
CA ALA A 369 26.35 23.03 -2.69
C ALA A 369 26.10 24.33 -3.46
N ALA A 370 26.88 24.58 -4.53
CA ALA A 370 26.68 25.73 -5.39
C ALA A 370 25.31 25.76 -6.02
N ASP A 371 24.85 24.63 -6.56
CA ASP A 371 23.54 24.50 -7.21
C ASP A 371 22.39 24.78 -6.23
N LEU A 372 22.48 24.31 -4.98
CA LEU A 372 21.48 24.60 -3.94
C LEU A 372 21.49 26.09 -3.52
N LEU A 373 22.64 26.70 -3.39
CA LEU A 373 22.78 28.13 -3.05
C LEU A 373 22.24 29.03 -4.18
N LEU A 374 22.57 28.71 -5.43
CA LEU A 374 22.09 29.44 -6.61
C LEU A 374 20.58 29.25 -6.81
N ALA A 375 20.07 28.03 -6.61
CA ALA A 375 18.65 27.77 -6.64
C ALA A 375 17.90 28.56 -5.56
N ALA A 376 18.45 28.65 -4.35
CA ALA A 376 17.87 29.43 -3.27
C ALA A 376 17.77 30.94 -3.63
N VAL A 377 18.80 31.49 -4.27
CA VAL A 377 18.79 32.90 -4.73
C VAL A 377 17.77 33.11 -5.84
N ALA A 378 17.73 32.19 -6.82
CA ALA A 378 16.77 32.26 -7.92
C ALA A 378 15.32 32.15 -7.40
N ASP A 379 15.07 31.27 -6.44
CA ASP A 379 13.76 31.09 -5.79
C ASP A 379 13.28 32.38 -5.11
N GLU A 380 14.13 33.03 -4.32
CA GLU A 380 13.75 34.30 -3.69
C GLU A 380 13.51 35.41 -4.70
N ALA A 381 14.32 35.50 -5.73
CA ALA A 381 14.11 36.45 -6.83
C ALA A 381 12.81 36.16 -7.60
N ALA A 382 12.40 34.90 -7.67
CA ALA A 382 11.13 34.46 -8.24
C ALA A 382 9.93 34.54 -7.25
N GLY A 383 10.13 35.09 -6.05
CA GLY A 383 9.09 35.31 -5.03
C GLY A 383 8.88 34.14 -4.04
N LEU A 384 9.75 33.13 -4.03
CA LEU A 384 9.74 32.04 -3.05
C LEU A 384 10.65 32.36 -1.85
N ALA A 385 10.17 33.22 -0.96
CA ALA A 385 10.97 33.76 0.14
C ALA A 385 11.37 32.73 1.21
N GLY A 386 12.56 32.89 1.80
CA GLY A 386 13.06 32.18 2.99
C GLY A 386 14.13 31.13 2.72
N THR A 387 14.48 30.88 1.46
CA THR A 387 15.47 29.86 1.09
C THR A 387 16.94 30.36 1.27
N VAL A 388 17.28 31.57 0.82
CA VAL A 388 18.64 32.07 0.81
C VAL A 388 19.26 32.03 2.20
N ARG A 389 18.63 32.67 3.19
CA ARG A 389 19.14 32.68 4.55
C ARG A 389 19.37 31.27 5.08
N ALA A 390 18.38 30.42 4.93
CA ALA A 390 18.39 29.09 5.52
C ALA A 390 19.42 28.14 4.89
N VAL A 391 19.64 28.23 3.57
CA VAL A 391 20.65 27.44 2.86
C VAL A 391 22.05 28.01 3.13
N THR A 392 22.20 29.33 3.13
CA THR A 392 23.45 29.99 3.45
C THR A 392 23.93 29.69 4.87
N GLU A 393 23.06 29.81 5.88
CA GLU A 393 23.37 29.44 7.27
C GLU A 393 23.80 27.99 7.41
N TRP A 394 23.21 27.08 6.62
CA TRP A 394 23.61 25.67 6.63
C TRP A 394 24.99 25.43 6.05
N PHE A 395 25.32 26.06 4.92
CA PHE A 395 26.65 25.96 4.29
C PHE A 395 27.72 26.85 4.90
N ARG A 396 27.35 27.75 5.80
CA ARG A 396 28.27 28.53 6.65
C ARG A 396 28.27 27.96 8.06
N GLY A 397 29.30 27.29 8.46
CA GLY A 397 29.35 26.78 9.81
C GLY A 397 30.74 26.31 10.20
N PRO A 398 30.97 26.04 11.49
CA PRO A 398 32.31 25.68 12.00
C PRO A 398 32.82 24.34 11.43
N ARG A 399 31.96 23.59 10.78
CA ARG A 399 32.32 22.34 10.08
C ARG A 399 33.04 22.56 8.76
N TYR A 400 33.00 23.77 8.23
CA TYR A 400 33.68 24.16 7.00
C TYR A 400 34.83 25.09 7.25
N PRO A 401 35.94 25.04 6.46
CA PRO A 401 37.06 25.94 6.58
C PRO A 401 36.70 27.39 6.19
N GLY A 402 37.54 28.36 6.59
CA GLY A 402 37.33 29.77 6.29
C GLY A 402 37.19 30.08 4.80
N SER A 403 38.02 29.44 3.96
CA SER A 403 37.95 29.60 2.50
C SER A 403 36.58 29.15 1.90
N TRP A 404 35.98 28.12 2.45
CA TRP A 404 34.62 27.68 2.07
C TRP A 404 33.59 28.74 2.44
N ASN A 405 33.63 29.24 3.69
CA ASN A 405 32.69 30.24 4.17
C ASN A 405 32.79 31.55 3.36
N GLU A 406 33.99 31.97 3.00
CA GLU A 406 34.21 33.11 2.11
C GLU A 406 33.66 32.86 0.70
N ALA A 407 33.88 31.68 0.15
CA ALA A 407 33.35 31.31 -1.17
C ALA A 407 31.82 31.31 -1.18
N VAL A 408 31.17 30.83 -0.11
CA VAL A 408 29.68 30.88 0.04
C VAL A 408 29.21 32.34 0.04
N ASP A 409 29.87 33.24 0.80
CA ASP A 409 29.49 34.64 0.86
C ASP A 409 29.63 35.33 -0.50
N VAL A 410 30.72 35.07 -1.21
CA VAL A 410 30.95 35.59 -2.56
C VAL A 410 29.89 35.10 -3.53
N LEU A 411 29.63 33.78 -3.54
CA LEU A 411 28.62 33.16 -4.42
C LEU A 411 27.25 33.80 -4.22
N VAL A 412 26.79 33.87 -2.98
CA VAL A 412 25.43 34.37 -2.66
C VAL A 412 25.31 35.85 -3.01
N ARG A 413 26.32 36.66 -2.63
CA ARG A 413 26.35 38.09 -2.96
C ARG A 413 26.29 38.34 -4.47
N ASP A 414 27.13 37.63 -5.25
CA ASP A 414 27.24 37.83 -6.69
C ASP A 414 25.98 37.30 -7.43
N ALA A 415 25.39 36.23 -6.92
CA ALA A 415 24.12 35.72 -7.43
C ALA A 415 22.95 36.68 -7.17
N LEU A 416 22.84 37.23 -5.95
CA LEU A 416 21.86 38.27 -5.61
C LEU A 416 22.01 39.51 -6.48
N ALA A 417 23.24 39.98 -6.71
CA ALA A 417 23.51 41.08 -7.59
C ALA A 417 23.14 40.78 -9.05
N ALA A 418 23.32 39.54 -9.50
CA ALA A 418 22.93 39.13 -10.86
C ALA A 418 21.41 39.05 -11.02
N ALA A 419 20.70 38.52 -10.03
CA ALA A 419 19.24 38.43 -10.05
C ALA A 419 18.59 39.83 -9.96
N ALA A 420 19.11 40.73 -9.12
CA ALA A 420 18.60 42.09 -8.97
C ALA A 420 18.69 42.94 -10.25
N ARG A 421 19.66 42.69 -11.11
CA ARG A 421 19.79 43.37 -12.42
C ARG A 421 18.71 43.01 -13.43
N ARG A 422 17.89 41.98 -13.14
CA ARG A 422 16.78 41.47 -13.96
C ARG A 422 15.40 41.67 -13.32
N GLY A 423 15.32 42.36 -12.19
CA GLY A 423 14.03 42.73 -11.60
C GLY A 423 13.17 43.46 -12.65
N PRO A 424 11.82 43.41 -12.57
CA PRO A 424 10.94 43.93 -13.60
C PRO A 424 11.32 45.37 -13.92
N GLU A 425 11.67 45.61 -15.19
CA GLU A 425 11.69 47.00 -15.71
C GLU A 425 10.30 47.54 -15.42
N GLY A 426 10.21 48.57 -14.57
CA GLY A 426 8.98 49.29 -14.32
C GLY A 426 8.41 49.72 -15.66
N PRO A 427 7.06 49.83 -15.82
CA PRO A 427 6.45 50.25 -17.08
C PRO A 427 7.13 51.52 -17.52
N ALA A 428 7.79 51.44 -18.69
CA ALA A 428 8.29 52.64 -19.34
C ALA A 428 7.11 53.56 -19.54
N GLY A 429 7.22 54.75 -18.95
CA GLY A 429 6.19 55.78 -18.93
C GLY A 429 5.79 56.32 -20.32
#